data_654fae8d725bf6abf909a686f1ef023a
#
_entry.id   654fae8d725bf6abf909a686f1ef023a
#
_cell.length_a   1.000
_cell.length_b   1.000
_cell.length_c   1.000
_cell.angle_alpha   90.00
_cell.angle_beta   90.00
_cell.angle_gamma   90.00
#
_symmetry.space_group_name_H-M   'P 1'
#
loop_
_entity.id
_entity.type
_entity.pdbx_description
1 polymer ?
#
loop_
_entity_poly.entity_id
_entity_poly.type
_entity_poly.pdbx_seq_one_letter_code
_entity_poly.pdbx_strand_id
1 'polypeptide(L)'
;MNDMKQHPTTRKDGSTSNLYDEFVIVHAFKDNKPQAHGTSMFLPWHRKFLLEFETAVRTTVQDGKYKCLTIPYWDWSQNAEICANDPECKTWHHDDPVLQESGGPGDPNRSR
;
A
#
# COMPACT_ATOMS: atom_id res chain seq x y z
N MET A 1 -1.92 -1.25 10.14
CA MET A 1 -1.25 -2.43 9.57
C MET A 1 -0.89 -3.48 10.61
N ASN A 2 -0.36 -3.10 11.77
CA ASN A 2 -0.01 -4.09 12.82
C ASN A 2 -1.22 -4.95 13.24
N ASP A 3 -2.40 -4.37 13.38
CA ASP A 3 -3.60 -5.11 13.79
C ASP A 3 -4.02 -6.14 12.73
N MET A 4 -3.89 -5.83 11.43
CA MET A 4 -4.13 -6.80 10.35
C MET A 4 -3.12 -7.97 10.36
N LYS A 5 -1.86 -7.73 10.74
CA LYS A 5 -0.86 -8.79 10.88
C LYS A 5 -1.12 -9.70 12.07
N GLN A 6 -1.83 -9.20 13.08
CA GLN A 6 -2.25 -10.00 14.23
C GLN A 6 -3.58 -10.76 13.98
N HIS A 7 -4.21 -10.56 12.82
CA HIS A 7 -5.46 -11.24 12.45
C HIS A 7 -5.12 -12.52 11.67
N PRO A 8 -5.16 -13.70 12.30
CA PRO A 8 -4.80 -14.96 11.63
C PRO A 8 -5.84 -15.32 10.56
N THR A 9 -5.35 -15.86 9.47
CA THR A 9 -6.16 -16.46 8.40
C THR A 9 -5.68 -17.88 8.13
N THR A 10 -6.57 -18.73 7.64
CA THR A 10 -6.22 -20.09 7.21
C THR A 10 -6.50 -20.21 5.72
N ARG A 11 -5.48 -20.59 4.96
CA ARG A 11 -5.57 -20.83 3.52
C ARG A 11 -6.21 -22.17 3.20
N LYS A 12 -6.59 -22.34 1.94
CA LYS A 12 -7.20 -23.59 1.45
C LYS A 12 -6.28 -24.82 1.58
N ASP A 13 -4.98 -24.61 1.57
CA ASP A 13 -3.97 -25.65 1.77
C ASP A 13 -3.70 -25.97 3.26
N GLY A 14 -4.43 -25.33 4.18
CA GLY A 14 -4.27 -25.48 5.63
C GLY A 14 -3.15 -24.65 6.24
N SER A 15 -2.37 -23.92 5.46
CA SER A 15 -1.32 -23.05 6.00
C SER A 15 -1.93 -21.84 6.72
N THR A 16 -1.24 -21.34 7.75
CA THR A 16 -1.60 -20.14 8.47
C THR A 16 -0.95 -18.91 7.85
N SER A 17 -1.68 -17.81 7.84
CA SER A 17 -1.25 -16.51 7.37
C SER A 17 -1.86 -15.42 8.24
N ASN A 18 -1.82 -14.20 7.81
CA ASN A 18 -2.53 -13.09 8.40
C ASN A 18 -3.21 -12.23 7.33
N LEU A 19 -4.17 -11.44 7.76
CA LEU A 19 -5.00 -10.66 6.84
C LEU A 19 -4.18 -9.69 5.95
N TYR A 20 -3.12 -9.10 6.48
CA TYR A 20 -2.24 -8.22 5.70
C TYR A 20 -1.49 -8.97 4.59
N ASP A 21 -0.89 -10.10 4.95
CA ASP A 21 -0.12 -10.91 3.99
C ASP A 21 -1.00 -11.51 2.91
N GLU A 22 -2.28 -11.79 3.19
CA GLU A 22 -3.24 -12.21 2.15
C GLU A 22 -3.41 -11.13 1.08
N PHE A 23 -3.49 -9.85 1.44
CA PHE A 23 -3.52 -8.76 0.45
C PHE A 23 -2.22 -8.66 -0.34
N VAL A 24 -1.06 -8.83 0.31
CA VAL A 24 0.24 -8.85 -0.39
C VAL A 24 0.28 -10.00 -1.41
N ILE A 25 -0.19 -11.17 -1.03
CA ILE A 25 -0.21 -12.35 -1.90
C ILE A 25 -1.17 -12.13 -3.08
N VAL A 26 -2.38 -11.63 -2.84
CA VAL A 26 -3.34 -11.33 -3.91
C VAL A 26 -2.75 -10.38 -4.94
N HIS A 27 -2.05 -9.33 -4.49
CA HIS A 27 -1.39 -8.37 -5.38
C HIS A 27 -0.21 -8.98 -6.15
N ALA A 28 0.59 -9.82 -5.48
CA ALA A 28 1.78 -10.45 -6.05
C ALA A 28 1.48 -11.72 -6.87
N PHE A 29 0.25 -12.26 -6.77
CA PHE A 29 -0.08 -13.56 -7.35
C PHE A 29 0.05 -13.56 -8.86
N LYS A 30 0.71 -14.58 -9.37
CA LYS A 30 1.07 -14.73 -10.78
C LYS A 30 -0.14 -14.55 -11.73
N ASP A 31 -1.29 -15.12 -11.37
CA ASP A 31 -2.48 -15.11 -12.22
C ASP A 31 -3.22 -13.76 -12.20
N ASN A 32 -3.03 -12.95 -11.16
CA ASN A 32 -3.56 -11.59 -11.08
C ASN A 32 -2.68 -10.56 -11.79
N LYS A 33 -1.38 -10.85 -11.93
CA LYS A 33 -0.39 -9.94 -12.49
C LYS A 33 -0.74 -9.42 -13.89
N PRO A 34 -1.25 -10.25 -14.83
CA PRO A 34 -1.64 -9.78 -16.15
C PRO A 34 -2.85 -8.83 -16.15
N GLN A 35 -3.70 -8.92 -15.13
CA GLN A 35 -4.86 -8.04 -14.98
C GLN A 35 -4.50 -6.77 -14.20
N ALA A 36 -3.67 -6.92 -13.17
CA ALA A 36 -3.27 -5.83 -12.30
C ALA A 36 -2.23 -4.89 -12.93
N HIS A 37 -1.37 -5.37 -13.84
CA HIS A 37 -0.24 -4.60 -14.34
C HIS A 37 -0.10 -4.70 -15.87
N GLY A 38 0.29 -3.56 -16.48
CA GLY A 38 0.61 -3.51 -17.92
C GLY A 38 -0.61 -3.55 -18.85
N THR A 39 -1.81 -3.36 -18.34
CA THR A 39 -3.05 -3.36 -19.14
C THR A 39 -3.96 -2.19 -18.78
N SER A 40 -5.01 -1.97 -19.56
CA SER A 40 -6.07 -0.98 -19.28
C SER A 40 -6.82 -1.29 -17.98
N MET A 41 -6.71 -2.52 -17.46
CA MET A 41 -7.33 -2.92 -16.20
C MET A 41 -6.55 -2.47 -14.96
N PHE A 42 -5.36 -1.88 -15.12
CA PHE A 42 -4.52 -1.42 -14.01
C PHE A 42 -5.30 -0.56 -13.01
N LEU A 43 -5.90 0.53 -13.48
CA LEU A 43 -6.61 1.47 -12.57
C LEU A 43 -7.87 0.86 -11.95
N PRO A 44 -8.79 0.23 -12.69
CA PRO A 44 -9.99 -0.36 -12.09
C PRO A 44 -9.66 -1.52 -11.14
N TRP A 45 -8.65 -2.34 -11.46
CA TRP A 45 -8.20 -3.42 -10.59
C TRP A 45 -7.68 -2.89 -9.26
N HIS A 46 -6.76 -1.92 -9.29
CA HIS A 46 -6.17 -1.35 -8.08
C HIS A 46 -7.19 -0.56 -7.27
N ARG A 47 -8.13 0.13 -7.93
CA ARG A 47 -9.23 0.80 -7.22
C ARG A 47 -10.07 -0.19 -6.41
N LYS A 48 -10.43 -1.33 -6.99
CA LYS A 48 -11.15 -2.39 -6.29
C LYS A 48 -10.32 -2.97 -5.15
N PHE A 49 -9.06 -3.28 -5.43
CA PHE A 49 -8.12 -3.82 -4.43
C PHE A 49 -7.96 -2.90 -3.22
N LEU A 50 -7.77 -1.60 -3.44
CA LEU A 50 -7.66 -0.62 -2.36
C LEU A 50 -8.96 -0.46 -1.57
N LEU A 51 -10.11 -0.52 -2.23
CA LEU A 51 -11.42 -0.49 -1.54
C LEU A 51 -11.59 -1.71 -0.64
N GLU A 52 -11.23 -2.90 -1.09
CA GLU A 52 -11.28 -4.12 -0.30
C GLU A 52 -10.31 -4.07 0.88
N PHE A 53 -9.10 -3.57 0.65
CA PHE A 53 -8.11 -3.35 1.70
C PHE A 53 -8.61 -2.37 2.76
N GLU A 54 -9.14 -1.22 2.36
CA GLU A 54 -9.71 -0.21 3.25
C GLU A 54 -10.86 -0.80 4.09
N THR A 55 -11.75 -1.55 3.43
CA THR A 55 -12.86 -2.22 4.10
C THR A 55 -12.35 -3.23 5.14
N ALA A 56 -11.35 -4.03 4.79
CA ALA A 56 -10.75 -4.99 5.70
C ALA A 56 -10.13 -4.29 6.92
N VAL A 57 -9.40 -3.19 6.74
CA VAL A 57 -8.84 -2.42 7.86
C VAL A 57 -9.95 -1.88 8.78
N ARG A 58 -11.02 -1.34 8.21
CA ARG A 58 -12.17 -0.81 8.98
C ARG A 58 -12.88 -1.86 9.81
N THR A 59 -12.93 -3.10 9.33
CA THR A 59 -13.69 -4.20 9.94
C THR A 59 -12.86 -5.11 10.83
N THR A 60 -11.53 -5.08 10.70
CA THR A 60 -10.62 -5.96 11.45
C THR A 60 -10.62 -5.65 12.94
N VAL A 61 -10.80 -4.39 13.32
CA VAL A 61 -10.78 -3.97 14.73
C VAL A 61 -12.20 -3.70 15.19
N GLN A 62 -12.70 -4.56 16.07
CA GLN A 62 -14.10 -4.53 16.53
C GLN A 62 -14.44 -3.33 17.42
N ASP A 63 -13.45 -2.66 17.99
CA ASP A 63 -13.64 -1.47 18.84
C ASP A 63 -14.03 -0.20 18.07
N GLY A 64 -14.10 -0.29 16.74
CA GLY A 64 -14.45 0.83 15.85
C GLY A 64 -13.32 1.85 15.65
N LYS A 65 -12.11 1.58 16.13
CA LYS A 65 -10.93 2.45 16.01
C LYS A 65 -10.69 2.93 14.57
N TYR A 66 -10.92 2.07 13.60
CA TYR A 66 -10.67 2.37 12.16
C TYR A 66 -11.95 2.63 11.36
N LYS A 67 -13.11 2.79 12.00
CA LYS A 67 -14.40 2.95 11.31
C LYS A 67 -14.42 4.08 10.28
N CYS A 68 -13.72 5.17 10.56
CA CYS A 68 -13.64 6.35 9.68
C CYS A 68 -12.31 6.42 8.92
N LEU A 69 -11.50 5.36 8.93
CA LEU A 69 -10.23 5.35 8.21
C LEU A 69 -10.48 5.42 6.70
N THR A 70 -9.74 6.29 6.03
CA THR A 70 -9.64 6.34 4.58
C THR A 70 -8.17 6.16 4.22
N ILE A 71 -7.88 5.38 3.17
CA ILE A 71 -6.52 5.23 2.70
C ILE A 71 -6.02 6.59 2.23
N PRO A 72 -4.94 7.12 2.80
CA PRO A 72 -4.36 8.37 2.34
C PRO A 72 -3.82 8.21 0.93
N TYR A 73 -3.84 9.28 0.16
CA TYR A 73 -3.16 9.34 -1.13
C TYR A 73 -2.00 10.35 -1.04
N TRP A 74 -0.98 10.08 -1.80
CA TRP A 74 0.14 11.00 -1.94
C TRP A 74 -0.05 11.83 -3.22
N ASP A 75 -0.22 13.13 -3.04
CA ASP A 75 -0.31 14.07 -4.15
C ASP A 75 1.10 14.45 -4.65
N TRP A 76 1.71 13.50 -5.32
CA TRP A 76 3.05 13.67 -5.89
C TRP A 76 3.11 14.77 -6.98
N SER A 77 1.98 15.20 -7.51
CA SER A 77 1.93 16.29 -8.50
C SER A 77 2.36 17.63 -7.91
N GLN A 78 1.96 17.92 -6.67
CA GLN A 78 2.43 19.11 -5.94
C GLN A 78 3.94 19.07 -5.70
N ASN A 79 4.46 17.93 -5.30
CA ASN A 79 5.91 17.77 -5.09
C ASN A 79 6.69 17.94 -6.40
N ALA A 80 6.17 17.40 -7.50
CA ALA A 80 6.78 17.56 -8.82
C ALA A 80 6.80 19.01 -9.28
N GLU A 81 5.73 19.77 -9.04
CA GLU A 81 5.65 21.18 -9.38
C GLU A 81 6.63 22.05 -8.55
N ILE A 82 6.72 21.78 -7.25
CA ILE A 82 7.68 22.45 -6.36
C ILE A 82 9.11 22.17 -6.86
N CYS A 83 9.41 20.89 -7.14
CA CYS A 83 10.73 20.48 -7.59
C CYS A 83 11.09 21.03 -8.97
N ALA A 84 10.15 21.16 -9.88
CA ALA A 84 10.37 21.72 -11.21
C ALA A 84 10.78 23.20 -11.18
N ASN A 85 10.41 23.92 -10.12
CA ASN A 85 10.70 25.33 -9.92
C ASN A 85 11.91 25.59 -9.00
N ASP A 86 12.52 24.54 -8.45
CA ASP A 86 13.69 24.63 -7.55
C ASP A 86 14.91 23.96 -8.18
N PRO A 87 15.92 24.74 -8.64
CA PRO A 87 17.18 24.22 -9.20
C PRO A 87 17.96 23.31 -8.24
N GLU A 88 17.76 23.47 -6.94
CA GLU A 88 18.41 22.67 -5.90
C GLU A 88 17.67 21.34 -5.63
N CYS A 89 16.48 21.18 -6.14
CA CYS A 89 15.66 19.96 -5.95
C CYS A 89 16.22 18.78 -6.75
N LYS A 90 17.26 18.16 -6.22
CA LYS A 90 17.86 16.96 -6.83
C LYS A 90 17.11 15.67 -6.56
N THR A 91 16.32 15.64 -5.49
CA THR A 91 15.58 14.46 -5.04
C THR A 91 14.36 14.90 -4.23
N TRP A 92 13.25 15.18 -4.92
CA TRP A 92 11.98 15.53 -4.28
C TRP A 92 11.41 14.43 -3.36
N HIS A 93 12.12 13.31 -3.23
CA HIS A 93 11.74 12.17 -2.40
C HIS A 93 12.25 12.23 -0.97
N HIS A 94 13.35 12.95 -0.70
CA HIS A 94 14.01 12.86 0.61
C HIS A 94 13.28 13.59 1.74
N ASP A 95 12.63 14.70 1.44
CA ASP A 95 12.06 15.59 2.46
C ASP A 95 10.51 15.55 2.49
N ASP A 96 9.89 14.69 1.68
CA ASP A 96 8.44 14.53 1.69
C ASP A 96 7.97 13.84 2.99
N PRO A 97 7.12 14.50 3.80
CA PRO A 97 6.66 13.94 5.08
C PRO A 97 5.94 12.60 4.90
N VAL A 98 5.21 12.41 3.80
CA VAL A 98 4.49 11.15 3.52
C VAL A 98 5.48 10.03 3.30
N LEU A 99 6.57 10.27 2.56
CA LEU A 99 7.61 9.27 2.34
C LEU A 99 8.38 8.96 3.61
N GLN A 100 8.71 9.98 4.41
CA GLN A 100 9.40 9.82 5.69
C GLN A 100 8.56 8.96 6.66
N GLU A 101 7.28 9.27 6.82
CA GLU A 101 6.37 8.51 7.68
C GLU A 101 6.06 7.11 7.14
N SER A 102 6.15 6.91 5.83
CA SER A 102 5.94 5.61 5.19
C SER A 102 7.17 4.69 5.20
N GLY A 103 8.29 5.12 5.81
CA GLY A 103 9.53 4.34 5.92
C GLY A 103 10.67 4.87 5.07
N GLY A 104 10.48 6.02 4.40
CA GLY A 104 11.51 6.69 3.61
C GLY A 104 11.93 5.92 2.35
N PRO A 105 13.02 6.34 1.70
CA PRO A 105 13.53 5.73 0.46
C PRO A 105 14.11 4.32 0.64
N GLY A 106 14.09 3.81 1.87
CA GLY A 106 14.69 2.54 2.22
C GLY A 106 16.20 2.64 2.47
N ASP A 107 16.78 1.59 3.05
CA ASP A 107 18.22 1.47 3.22
C ASP A 107 18.84 0.85 1.95
N PRO A 108 19.65 1.59 1.18
CA PRO A 108 20.27 1.06 -0.03
C PRO A 108 21.24 -0.11 0.23
N ASN A 109 21.67 -0.31 1.49
CA ASN A 109 22.56 -1.38 1.88
C ASN A 109 21.82 -2.60 2.45
N ARG A 110 20.51 -2.52 2.62
CA ARG A 110 19.70 -3.64 3.10
C ARG A 110 19.41 -4.56 1.92
N SER A 111 20.18 -5.63 1.80
CA SER A 111 19.89 -6.71 0.84
C SER A 111 18.46 -7.26 1.06
N ARG A 112 17.72 -7.34 -0.02
CA ARG A 112 16.39 -7.98 -0.05
C ARG A 112 16.50 -9.47 0.19
#